data_496081cbeca2e4f0858c70b293bb64de
#
_entry.id   496081cbeca2e4f0858c70b293bb64de
#
_cell.length_a   1.000
_cell.length_b   1.000
_cell.length_c   1.000
_cell.angle_alpha   90.00
_cell.angle_beta   90.00
_cell.angle_gamma   90.00
#
_symmetry.space_group_name_H-M   'P 1'
#
loop_
_entity.id
_entity.type
_entity.pdbx_description
1 polymer ?
#
loop_
_entity_poly.entity_id
_entity_poly.type
_entity_poly.pdbx_seq_one_letter_code
_entity_poly.pdbx_strand_id
1 'polypeptide(L)'
;MKKSSFCGAIGLFLLFAFLGCTGIQQEVTVKPQEPPPQPAAVVPPPAQPVPDESEMIRSQAKAMLLGKWRRQAQGGDTIEFMEDGTVTLFSAVERVVYPGSYRLLDKDQIEITMKKGSTLTWGYTVTKGDLTLTTPTGVEMKYKRYRGK
;
A
#
# COMPACT_ATOMS: atom_id res chain seq x y z
N MET A 1 29.14 13.28 27.74
CA MET A 1 28.37 13.11 28.98
C MET A 1 27.24 14.13 28.98
N LYS A 2 25.99 13.71 28.67
CA LYS A 2 24.75 14.39 29.06
C LYS A 2 23.65 13.37 29.02
N LYS A 3 23.28 12.86 30.18
CA LYS A 3 22.09 12.04 30.46
C LYS A 3 20.89 12.99 30.46
N SER A 4 19.86 12.71 29.69
CA SER A 4 18.57 13.35 29.87
C SER A 4 17.55 12.25 30.13
N SER A 5 17.19 12.16 31.42
CA SER A 5 16.12 11.37 31.98
C SER A 5 14.83 12.10 31.72
N PHE A 6 13.83 11.45 31.09
CA PHE A 6 12.46 11.97 31.05
C PHE A 6 11.54 10.90 31.62
N CYS A 7 11.12 11.22 32.85
CA CYS A 7 10.16 10.48 33.66
C CYS A 7 8.78 11.15 33.51
N GLY A 8 7.72 10.36 33.54
CA GLY A 8 6.38 10.85 33.84
C GLY A 8 5.43 10.83 32.64
N ALA A 9 4.30 10.22 32.70
CA ALA A 9 3.13 10.36 33.50
C ALA A 9 2.06 9.36 33.04
N ILE A 10 1.64 8.58 33.89
CA ILE A 10 0.35 8.09 34.36
C ILE A 10 -0.83 8.96 33.88
N GLY A 11 -1.75 8.36 33.14
CA GLY A 11 -3.00 8.99 32.72
C GLY A 11 -4.07 7.94 32.44
N LEU A 12 -4.71 7.55 33.48
CA LEU A 12 -6.13 7.54 33.80
C LEU A 12 -7.08 6.78 32.84
N PHE A 13 -7.43 5.57 33.28
CA PHE A 13 -8.54 4.74 32.80
C PHE A 13 -9.88 5.44 33.06
N LEU A 14 -10.67 5.62 32.01
CA LEU A 14 -12.09 5.94 32.09
C LEU A 14 -12.91 4.73 31.64
N LEU A 15 -13.44 4.01 32.65
CA LEU A 15 -14.47 3.00 32.52
C LEU A 15 -15.79 3.70 32.09
N PHE A 16 -16.30 3.37 30.91
CA PHE A 16 -17.69 3.63 30.58
C PHE A 16 -18.50 2.32 30.67
N ALA A 17 -19.23 2.22 31.76
CA ALA A 17 -20.30 1.24 31.91
C ALA A 17 -21.53 1.75 31.14
N PHE A 18 -21.98 1.03 30.10
CA PHE A 18 -23.31 1.21 29.52
C PHE A 18 -24.26 0.17 30.06
N LEU A 19 -25.17 0.64 30.91
CA LEU A 19 -26.35 -0.10 31.38
C LEU A 19 -27.33 -0.29 30.22
N GLY A 20 -27.98 -1.45 30.27
CA GLY A 20 -28.91 -1.97 29.32
C GLY A 20 -30.19 -1.20 29.10
N CYS A 21 -30.83 -1.46 27.98
CA CYS A 21 -32.25 -1.28 27.77
C CYS A 21 -32.81 -2.57 27.22
N THR A 22 -33.57 -3.27 28.06
CA THR A 22 -34.52 -4.33 27.74
C THR A 22 -35.69 -3.73 26.97
N GLY A 23 -35.75 -4.00 25.66
CA GLY A 23 -36.91 -3.67 24.81
C GLY A 23 -37.80 -4.89 24.65
N ILE A 24 -39.04 -4.73 25.08
CA ILE A 24 -40.15 -5.67 25.07
C ILE A 24 -40.46 -6.13 23.64
N GLN A 25 -40.41 -7.46 23.40
CA GLN A 25 -40.89 -8.07 22.16
C GLN A 25 -42.43 -8.16 22.23
N GLN A 26 -43.12 -7.43 21.39
CA GLN A 26 -44.52 -7.71 21.03
C GLN A 26 -44.54 -8.70 19.88
N GLU A 27 -44.96 -9.90 20.21
CA GLU A 27 -45.25 -10.97 19.28
C GLU A 27 -46.54 -10.65 18.54
N VAL A 28 -46.44 -10.17 17.29
CA VAL A 28 -47.55 -10.03 16.37
C VAL A 28 -47.59 -11.25 15.48
N THR A 29 -48.51 -12.14 15.82
CA THR A 29 -48.85 -13.33 15.01
C THR A 29 -49.56 -12.84 13.73
N VAL A 30 -48.77 -12.69 12.65
CA VAL A 30 -49.32 -12.47 11.32
C VAL A 30 -49.43 -13.83 10.59
N LYS A 31 -50.69 -14.23 10.33
CA LYS A 31 -51.04 -15.37 9.50
C LYS A 31 -50.31 -15.28 8.13
N PRO A 32 -49.66 -16.36 7.63
CA PRO A 32 -49.01 -16.31 6.33
C PRO A 32 -50.07 -16.19 5.22
N GLN A 33 -50.07 -15.08 4.54
CA GLN A 33 -50.78 -14.92 3.29
C GLN A 33 -49.81 -15.29 2.16
N GLU A 34 -50.14 -16.39 1.50
CA GLU A 34 -49.43 -16.92 0.34
C GLU A 34 -49.35 -15.87 -0.76
N PRO A 35 -48.16 -15.39 -1.21
CA PRO A 35 -48.08 -14.42 -2.29
C PRO A 35 -48.39 -15.08 -3.62
N PRO A 36 -49.10 -14.37 -4.54
CA PRO A 36 -49.36 -14.87 -5.88
C PRO A 36 -48.05 -15.09 -6.65
N PRO A 37 -48.01 -16.08 -7.58
CA PRO A 37 -46.79 -16.41 -8.32
C PRO A 37 -46.33 -15.19 -9.14
N GLN A 38 -45.21 -14.61 -8.76
CA GLN A 38 -44.54 -13.58 -9.56
C GLN A 38 -43.96 -14.21 -10.82
N PRO A 39 -44.15 -13.57 -12.00
CA PRO A 39 -43.47 -13.97 -13.21
C PRO A 39 -41.95 -13.96 -12.94
N ALA A 40 -41.29 -15.06 -13.33
CA ALA A 40 -39.84 -15.19 -13.18
C ALA A 40 -39.13 -13.97 -13.79
N ALA A 41 -38.62 -13.08 -12.94
CA ALA A 41 -37.76 -12.01 -13.36
C ALA A 41 -36.49 -12.62 -13.98
N VAL A 42 -36.29 -12.35 -15.26
CA VAL A 42 -35.09 -12.68 -15.99
C VAL A 42 -33.96 -11.92 -15.28
N VAL A 43 -33.16 -12.65 -14.47
CA VAL A 43 -31.99 -12.10 -13.82
C VAL A 43 -30.99 -11.74 -14.92
N PRO A 44 -30.64 -10.45 -15.11
CA PRO A 44 -29.59 -10.12 -16.07
C PRO A 44 -28.29 -10.85 -15.69
N PRO A 45 -27.50 -11.32 -16.67
CA PRO A 45 -26.19 -11.91 -16.37
C PRO A 45 -25.39 -10.96 -15.49
N PRO A 46 -24.62 -11.48 -14.49
CA PRO A 46 -23.77 -10.64 -13.66
C PRO A 46 -22.88 -9.81 -14.58
N ALA A 47 -22.94 -8.49 -14.47
CA ALA A 47 -22.06 -7.58 -15.18
C ALA A 47 -20.63 -7.96 -14.81
N GLN A 48 -19.82 -8.34 -15.81
CA GLN A 48 -18.40 -8.58 -15.60
C GLN A 48 -17.80 -7.29 -15.01
N PRO A 49 -17.00 -7.39 -13.93
CA PRO A 49 -16.36 -6.22 -13.36
C PRO A 49 -15.48 -5.57 -14.44
N VAL A 50 -15.86 -4.38 -14.85
CA VAL A 50 -15.03 -3.55 -15.74
C VAL A 50 -13.77 -3.25 -14.94
N PRO A 51 -12.55 -3.53 -15.46
CA PRO A 51 -11.31 -3.21 -14.76
C PRO A 51 -11.33 -1.73 -14.36
N ASP A 52 -11.14 -1.44 -13.08
CA ASP A 52 -11.07 -0.08 -12.58
C ASP A 52 -9.90 0.63 -13.27
N GLU A 53 -10.14 1.82 -13.82
CA GLU A 53 -9.12 2.63 -14.49
C GLU A 53 -7.86 2.77 -13.62
N SER A 54 -8.03 2.84 -12.30
CA SER A 54 -6.96 2.88 -11.32
C SER A 54 -6.09 1.60 -11.32
N GLU A 55 -6.68 0.43 -11.58
CA GLU A 55 -5.94 -0.84 -11.67
C GLU A 55 -5.11 -0.91 -12.95
N MET A 56 -5.65 -0.42 -14.06
CA MET A 56 -4.91 -0.36 -15.32
C MET A 56 -3.70 0.58 -15.20
N ILE A 57 -3.88 1.76 -14.60
CA ILE A 57 -2.81 2.72 -14.37
C ILE A 57 -1.72 2.11 -13.47
N ARG A 58 -2.10 1.45 -12.38
CA ARG A 58 -1.14 0.78 -11.47
C ARG A 58 -0.40 -0.35 -12.16
N SER A 59 -1.06 -1.16 -12.96
CA SER A 59 -0.45 -2.25 -13.72
C SER A 59 0.58 -1.73 -14.72
N GLN A 60 0.25 -0.65 -15.44
CA GLN A 60 1.16 -0.01 -16.37
C GLN A 60 2.36 0.62 -15.66
N ALA A 61 2.14 1.30 -14.53
CA ALA A 61 3.20 1.87 -13.71
C ALA A 61 4.12 0.77 -13.15
N LYS A 62 3.54 -0.36 -12.68
CA LYS A 62 4.30 -1.53 -12.24
C LYS A 62 5.20 -2.06 -13.35
N ALA A 63 4.67 -2.26 -14.56
CA ALA A 63 5.45 -2.74 -15.69
C ALA A 63 6.62 -1.80 -16.05
N MET A 64 6.41 -0.50 -15.94
CA MET A 64 7.49 0.48 -16.15
C MET A 64 8.52 0.50 -15.01
N LEU A 65 8.12 0.18 -13.79
CA LEU A 65 8.99 0.18 -12.62
C LEU A 65 9.95 -1.03 -12.59
N LEU A 66 9.51 -2.18 -13.13
CA LEU A 66 10.29 -3.43 -13.11
C LEU A 66 11.69 -3.27 -13.68
N GLY A 67 12.66 -3.93 -13.04
CA GLY A 67 14.06 -4.00 -13.45
C GLY A 67 14.97 -3.16 -12.57
N LYS A 68 16.22 -3.00 -13.03
CA LYS A 68 17.31 -2.40 -12.26
C LYS A 68 17.51 -0.93 -12.63
N TRP A 69 17.72 -0.12 -11.60
CA TRP A 69 17.88 1.32 -11.70
C TRP A 69 19.14 1.75 -10.97
N ARG A 70 19.91 2.65 -11.56
CA ARG A 70 21.13 3.20 -10.97
C ARG A 70 20.93 4.65 -10.59
N ARG A 71 21.29 5.00 -9.35
CA ARG A 71 21.21 6.37 -8.84
C ARG A 71 22.15 7.28 -9.63
N GLN A 72 21.67 8.48 -9.96
CA GLN A 72 22.45 9.46 -10.72
C GLN A 72 23.47 10.22 -9.87
N ALA A 73 23.27 10.25 -8.55
CA ALA A 73 24.22 10.85 -7.61
C ALA A 73 25.52 10.03 -7.50
N GLN A 74 26.57 10.65 -6.99
CA GLN A 74 27.83 9.95 -6.69
C GLN A 74 27.57 8.78 -5.74
N GLY A 75 28.23 7.65 -6.01
CA GLY A 75 28.10 6.43 -5.20
C GLY A 75 27.65 5.20 -6.01
N GLY A 76 26.78 5.38 -6.99
CA GLY A 76 26.37 4.27 -7.87
C GLY A 76 25.41 3.27 -7.25
N ASP A 77 24.68 3.68 -6.21
CA ASP A 77 23.64 2.87 -5.59
C ASP A 77 22.64 2.39 -6.64
N THR A 78 22.14 1.17 -6.45
CA THR A 78 21.13 0.61 -7.35
C THR A 78 19.90 0.16 -6.58
N ILE A 79 18.76 0.23 -7.24
CA ILE A 79 17.49 -0.35 -6.78
C ILE A 79 16.96 -1.24 -7.89
N GLU A 80 16.47 -2.42 -7.54
CA GLU A 80 15.92 -3.40 -8.48
C GLU A 80 14.54 -3.84 -8.02
N PHE A 81 13.55 -3.67 -8.88
CA PHE A 81 12.16 -4.08 -8.62
C PHE A 81 11.85 -5.34 -9.41
N MET A 82 11.36 -6.37 -8.74
CA MET A 82 11.01 -7.66 -9.33
C MET A 82 9.48 -7.81 -9.46
N GLU A 83 9.06 -8.68 -10.36
CA GLU A 83 7.64 -8.89 -10.67
C GLU A 83 6.86 -9.46 -9.48
N ASP A 84 7.50 -10.27 -8.65
CA ASP A 84 6.96 -10.90 -7.45
C ASP A 84 6.70 -9.93 -6.29
N GLY A 85 6.96 -8.62 -6.47
CA GLY A 85 6.84 -7.60 -5.44
C GLY A 85 8.05 -7.49 -4.53
N THR A 86 9.14 -8.17 -4.84
CA THR A 86 10.41 -7.97 -4.12
C THR A 86 11.18 -6.77 -4.66
N VAL A 87 11.95 -6.13 -3.78
CA VAL A 87 12.85 -5.04 -4.11
C VAL A 87 14.20 -5.27 -3.47
N THR A 88 15.27 -4.93 -4.19
CA THR A 88 16.63 -5.02 -3.69
C THR A 88 17.30 -3.67 -3.84
N LEU A 89 17.77 -3.10 -2.72
CA LEU A 89 18.60 -1.89 -2.72
C LEU A 89 20.05 -2.29 -2.49
N PHE A 90 20.94 -1.80 -3.33
CA PHE A 90 22.38 -1.96 -3.14
C PHE A 90 23.00 -0.60 -2.84
N SER A 91 23.68 -0.49 -1.69
CA SER A 91 24.53 0.65 -1.35
C SER A 91 25.94 0.40 -1.84
N ALA A 92 26.40 1.20 -2.77
CA ALA A 92 27.75 1.08 -3.31
C ALA A 92 28.82 1.54 -2.29
N VAL A 93 28.47 2.46 -1.40
CA VAL A 93 29.36 2.96 -0.34
C VAL A 93 29.60 1.90 0.72
N GLU A 94 28.52 1.28 1.22
CA GLU A 94 28.60 0.25 2.26
C GLU A 94 28.88 -1.14 1.69
N ARG A 95 28.73 -1.34 0.38
CA ARG A 95 28.79 -2.63 -0.33
C ARG A 95 27.82 -3.67 0.24
N VAL A 96 26.64 -3.22 0.67
CA VAL A 96 25.61 -4.04 1.30
C VAL A 96 24.36 -4.06 0.44
N VAL A 97 23.70 -5.21 0.42
CA VAL A 97 22.41 -5.44 -0.23
C VAL A 97 21.32 -5.41 0.85
N TYR A 98 20.31 -4.60 0.63
CA TYR A 98 19.13 -4.49 1.48
C TYR A 98 17.91 -5.06 0.76
N PRO A 99 17.51 -6.31 1.07
CA PRO A 99 16.31 -6.91 0.49
C PRO A 99 15.06 -6.36 1.18
N GLY A 100 13.99 -6.26 0.42
CA GLY A 100 12.69 -5.82 0.88
C GLY A 100 11.58 -6.27 -0.05
N SER A 101 10.39 -5.76 0.19
CA SER A 101 9.22 -5.89 -0.68
C SER A 101 8.67 -4.51 -1.00
N TYR A 102 7.91 -4.42 -2.09
CA TYR A 102 7.26 -3.17 -2.47
C TYR A 102 5.82 -3.42 -2.90
N ARG A 103 4.99 -2.39 -2.76
CA ARG A 103 3.65 -2.33 -3.35
C ARG A 103 3.34 -0.90 -3.80
N LEU A 104 2.62 -0.78 -4.89
CA LEU A 104 2.09 0.51 -5.33
C LEU A 104 0.80 0.78 -4.56
N LEU A 105 0.77 1.89 -3.83
CA LEU A 105 -0.40 2.33 -3.09
C LEU A 105 -1.35 3.09 -4.02
N ASP A 106 -0.78 3.96 -4.84
CA ASP A 106 -1.50 4.79 -5.79
C ASP A 106 -0.66 5.01 -7.07
N LYS A 107 -1.16 5.82 -7.99
CA LYS A 107 -0.49 6.20 -9.25
C LYS A 107 0.89 6.86 -9.05
N ASP A 108 1.12 7.46 -7.89
CA ASP A 108 2.31 8.23 -7.55
C ASP A 108 2.92 7.88 -6.19
N GLN A 109 2.40 6.84 -5.50
CA GLN A 109 2.88 6.41 -4.20
C GLN A 109 3.29 4.94 -4.19
N ILE A 110 4.47 4.68 -3.66
CA ILE A 110 5.05 3.36 -3.46
C ILE A 110 5.40 3.15 -1.99
N GLU A 111 5.03 2.00 -1.46
CA GLU A 111 5.47 1.54 -0.15
C GLU A 111 6.59 0.53 -0.32
N ILE A 112 7.67 0.71 0.41
CA ILE A 112 8.81 -0.21 0.45
C ILE A 112 8.99 -0.67 1.89
N THR A 113 8.91 -1.98 2.11
CA THR A 113 9.14 -2.61 3.41
C THR A 113 10.47 -3.35 3.37
N MET A 114 11.42 -2.91 4.20
CA MET A 114 12.72 -3.55 4.32
C MET A 114 12.63 -4.80 5.19
N LYS A 115 13.45 -5.81 4.93
CA LYS A 115 13.45 -7.08 5.70
C LYS A 115 13.65 -6.88 7.22
N LYS A 116 14.23 -5.78 7.64
CA LYS A 116 14.40 -5.40 9.07
C LYS A 116 13.13 -4.77 9.69
N GLY A 117 12.02 -4.70 8.97
CA GLY A 117 10.74 -4.22 9.48
C GLY A 117 10.48 -2.71 9.30
N SER A 118 11.39 -1.96 8.70
CA SER A 118 11.14 -0.55 8.37
C SER A 118 10.29 -0.44 7.12
N THR A 119 9.15 0.23 7.22
CA THR A 119 8.27 0.56 6.10
C THR A 119 8.39 2.03 5.75
N LEU A 120 8.60 2.31 4.48
CA LEU A 120 8.79 3.65 3.93
C LEU A 120 7.78 3.90 2.82
N THR A 121 7.00 4.97 2.93
CA THR A 121 6.11 5.42 1.86
C THR A 121 6.75 6.59 1.13
N TRP A 122 6.97 6.43 -0.16
CA TRP A 122 7.61 7.44 -1.01
C TRP A 122 6.71 7.81 -2.19
N GLY A 123 6.84 9.06 -2.64
CA GLY A 123 6.35 9.43 -3.95
C GLY A 123 7.23 8.80 -5.05
N TYR A 124 6.65 8.46 -6.20
CA TYR A 124 7.43 8.00 -7.34
C TYR A 124 6.91 8.57 -8.66
N THR A 125 7.82 8.77 -9.59
CA THR A 125 7.52 9.03 -11.00
C THR A 125 8.41 8.14 -11.85
N VAL A 126 7.82 7.39 -12.78
CA VAL A 126 8.55 6.45 -13.62
C VAL A 126 8.26 6.66 -15.09
N THR A 127 9.31 6.60 -15.91
CA THR A 127 9.26 6.56 -17.37
C THR A 127 10.07 5.36 -17.88
N LYS A 128 10.17 5.20 -19.19
CA LYS A 128 10.99 4.12 -19.78
C LYS A 128 12.47 4.17 -19.37
N GLY A 129 13.00 5.35 -19.06
CA GLY A 129 14.43 5.54 -18.79
C GLY A 129 14.76 6.14 -17.43
N ASP A 130 13.80 6.80 -16.81
CA ASP A 130 13.98 7.57 -15.58
C ASP A 130 13.04 7.11 -14.49
N LEU A 131 13.55 7.06 -13.26
CA LEU A 131 12.79 6.86 -12.05
C LEU A 131 13.20 7.95 -11.06
N THR A 132 12.22 8.64 -10.49
CA THR A 132 12.40 9.56 -9.36
C THR A 132 11.63 9.01 -8.17
N LEU A 133 12.31 8.87 -7.05
CA LEU A 133 11.71 8.56 -5.75
C LEU A 133 11.79 9.80 -4.87
N THR A 134 10.68 10.16 -4.24
CA THR A 134 10.59 11.35 -3.37
C THR A 134 10.25 10.91 -1.96
N THR A 135 11.12 11.25 -1.00
CA THR A 135 10.86 10.97 0.42
C THR A 135 9.71 11.83 0.95
N PRO A 136 9.08 11.47 2.10
CA PRO A 136 8.07 12.31 2.75
C PRO A 136 8.57 13.72 3.12
N THR A 137 9.89 13.88 3.25
CA THR A 137 10.54 15.17 3.52
C THR A 137 10.86 15.97 2.27
N GLY A 138 10.44 15.49 1.07
CA GLY A 138 10.62 16.18 -0.20
C GLY A 138 11.99 15.98 -0.86
N VAL A 139 12.83 15.07 -0.35
CA VAL A 139 14.13 14.78 -0.98
C VAL A 139 13.92 13.88 -2.20
N GLU A 140 14.36 14.35 -3.36
CA GLU A 140 14.31 13.61 -4.61
C GLU A 140 15.57 12.77 -4.84
N MET A 141 15.36 11.51 -5.18
CA MET A 141 16.39 10.57 -5.59
C MET A 141 16.14 10.17 -7.05
N LYS A 142 17.03 10.56 -7.95
CA LYS A 142 16.91 10.32 -9.39
C LYS A 142 17.75 9.12 -9.81
N TYR A 143 17.13 8.25 -10.59
CA TYR A 143 17.71 7.01 -11.10
C TYR A 143 17.57 6.94 -12.62
N LYS A 144 18.51 6.28 -13.26
CA LYS A 144 18.44 5.88 -14.68
C LYS A 144 18.31 4.37 -14.76
N ARG A 145 17.56 3.90 -15.75
CA ARG A 145 17.46 2.47 -16.02
C ARG A 145 18.84 1.89 -16.29
N TYR A 146 19.21 0.89 -15.51
CA TYR A 146 20.47 0.20 -15.68
C TYR A 146 20.32 -0.86 -16.76
N ARG A 147 21.00 -0.65 -17.88
CA ARG A 147 21.17 -1.68 -18.92
C ARG A 147 22.58 -2.23 -18.71
N GLY A 148 22.69 -3.37 -18.03
CA GLY A 148 23.97 -4.06 -17.87
C GLY A 148 24.67 -4.21 -19.24
N LYS A 149 26.00 -4.03 -19.24
CA LYS A 149 26.83 -4.44 -20.37
C LYS A 149 27.06 -5.93 -20.31
#